data_a262cf09b82cee7cf3d399fdd2c533a8
#
_entry.id   a262cf09b82cee7cf3d399fdd2c533a8
#
_cell.length_a   1.000
_cell.length_b   1.000
_cell.length_c   1.000
_cell.angle_alpha   90.00
_cell.angle_beta   90.00
_cell.angle_gamma   90.00
#
_symmetry.space_group_name_H-M   'P 1'
#
loop_
_entity.id
_entity.type
_entity.pdbx_description
1 polymer ?
#
loop_
_entity_poly.entity_id
_entity_poly.type
_entity_poly.pdbx_seq_one_letter_code
_entity_poly.pdbx_strand_id
1 'polypeptide(L)'
;MPKLKGKPKPKAGLAMNILEKFLQTYEKHCTASQSCVSPTIKQDLQQCVTNDMFITKFVLTNVESLSRNVHPVYLTPLLRTIRDERYRRGKELCICGINLYPQDIANLAILLELDGRTIYPFSKLEITHHVLDLWSMERLGMALPYSRLSSLVLDYSKCGDNCVSRLTDGLDGNRKLLTLSLCYCDLGPKSGLTLATLVVQTAICNLFLNGNHLQCLGAIELLRPIAEFEESIGQVKKANAQLSLEAANKDADLHSKVANLNTTSKTNSPTTMENRKKKKRKVSKKKHKKPDPGPWLARLHLADNAIDGRFRQTEENIREFVQLLTSLIRNSDHLVEVDIDGNAIGEQSAISILEALKDRKKDKMPHINIEVTPQMSSMTFREIFKNCSKTAKKRKKKKTK
;
A
#
# COMPACT_ATOMS: atom_id res chain seq x y z
N MET A 1 45.20 16.06 -3.87
CA MET A 1 43.83 15.57 -3.59
C MET A 1 42.86 16.74 -3.70
N PRO A 2 41.89 16.74 -4.63
CA PRO A 2 40.93 17.83 -4.74
C PRO A 2 39.83 17.63 -3.66
N LYS A 3 39.62 18.67 -2.86
CA LYS A 3 38.54 18.74 -1.84
C LYS A 3 37.20 18.65 -2.49
N LEU A 4 36.40 17.65 -2.11
CA LEU A 4 34.99 17.53 -2.43
C LEU A 4 34.27 18.79 -1.90
N LYS A 5 33.77 19.61 -2.83
CA LYS A 5 32.85 20.71 -2.50
C LYS A 5 31.58 20.14 -1.87
N GLY A 6 31.42 20.34 -0.56
CA GLY A 6 30.17 20.04 0.14
C GLY A 6 28.99 20.80 -0.50
N LYS A 7 27.83 20.16 -0.61
CA LYS A 7 26.58 20.83 -1.01
C LYS A 7 26.36 22.02 -0.07
N PRO A 8 26.01 23.22 -0.60
CA PRO A 8 25.77 24.36 0.26
C PRO A 8 24.63 24.04 1.25
N LYS A 9 24.89 24.20 2.53
CA LYS A 9 23.84 24.17 3.57
C LYS A 9 22.84 25.28 3.23
N PRO A 10 21.52 25.04 3.33
CA PRO A 10 20.55 26.12 3.15
C PRO A 10 20.90 27.25 4.11
N LYS A 11 20.86 28.48 3.60
CA LYS A 11 21.15 29.69 4.42
C LYS A 11 20.14 29.69 5.57
N ALA A 12 20.60 29.74 6.80
CA ALA A 12 19.75 29.91 7.97
C ALA A 12 18.81 31.09 7.75
N GLY A 13 17.52 30.92 7.97
CA GLY A 13 16.49 31.93 7.73
C GLY A 13 15.74 31.83 6.39
N LEU A 14 16.13 30.95 5.44
CA LEU A 14 15.38 30.82 4.18
C LEU A 14 14.03 30.14 4.39
N ALA A 15 13.97 29.12 5.23
CA ALA A 15 12.73 28.44 5.57
C ALA A 15 11.79 29.38 6.32
N MET A 16 12.31 30.14 7.25
CA MET A 16 11.57 31.14 8.03
C MET A 16 10.83 32.12 7.10
N ASN A 17 11.54 32.82 6.21
CA ASN A 17 10.95 33.81 5.32
C ASN A 17 9.85 33.22 4.40
N ILE A 18 10.04 31.99 3.92
CA ILE A 18 9.08 31.30 3.05
C ILE A 18 7.82 30.91 3.85
N LEU A 19 7.99 30.41 5.07
CA LEU A 19 6.87 29.98 5.90
C LEU A 19 6.10 31.14 6.51
N GLU A 20 6.77 32.23 6.88
CA GLU A 20 6.10 33.47 7.32
C GLU A 20 5.24 34.06 6.19
N LYS A 21 5.79 34.15 4.98
CA LYS A 21 5.04 34.59 3.81
C LYS A 21 3.85 33.67 3.52
N PHE A 22 4.05 32.35 3.61
CA PHE A 22 2.99 31.39 3.45
C PHE A 22 1.87 31.60 4.46
N LEU A 23 2.21 31.80 5.72
CA LEU A 23 1.22 32.07 6.78
C LEU A 23 0.42 33.36 6.51
N GLN A 24 1.10 34.45 6.17
CA GLN A 24 0.46 35.72 5.83
C GLN A 24 -0.53 35.58 4.66
N THR A 25 -0.12 34.85 3.60
CA THR A 25 -0.98 34.59 2.44
C THR A 25 -2.16 33.71 2.82
N TYR A 26 -1.94 32.71 3.70
CA TYR A 26 -3.01 31.84 4.20
C TYR A 26 -4.04 32.61 5.04
N GLU A 27 -3.57 33.44 5.97
CA GLU A 27 -4.44 34.31 6.77
C GLU A 27 -5.26 35.27 5.89
N LYS A 28 -4.65 35.86 4.85
CA LYS A 28 -5.33 36.70 3.86
C LYS A 28 -6.45 35.93 3.12
N HIS A 29 -6.18 34.71 2.66
CA HIS A 29 -7.18 33.88 1.99
C HIS A 29 -8.29 33.43 2.93
N CYS A 30 -7.96 33.10 4.18
CA CYS A 30 -8.96 32.80 5.21
C CYS A 30 -9.91 34.02 5.46
N THR A 31 -9.35 35.18 5.63
CA THR A 31 -10.15 36.41 5.82
C THR A 31 -11.08 36.68 4.62
N ALA A 32 -10.56 36.58 3.40
CA ALA A 32 -11.33 36.78 2.18
C ALA A 32 -12.47 35.76 1.98
N SER A 33 -12.34 34.58 2.56
CA SER A 33 -13.31 33.48 2.45
C SER A 33 -14.19 33.33 3.71
N GLN A 34 -14.08 34.22 4.68
CA GLN A 34 -14.74 34.10 5.99
C GLN A 34 -14.46 32.73 6.66
N SER A 35 -13.24 32.23 6.50
CA SER A 35 -12.75 30.98 7.08
C SER A 35 -11.91 31.26 8.31
N CYS A 36 -11.97 30.37 9.29
CA CYS A 36 -10.99 30.37 10.36
C CYS A 36 -9.63 29.85 9.83
N VAL A 37 -8.54 30.45 10.31
CA VAL A 37 -7.19 29.88 10.10
C VAL A 37 -7.09 28.57 10.88
N SER A 38 -6.73 27.47 10.23
CA SER A 38 -6.59 26.20 10.91
C SER A 38 -5.54 26.29 12.02
N PRO A 39 -5.90 26.02 13.29
CA PRO A 39 -4.97 26.08 14.42
C PRO A 39 -3.80 25.09 14.25
N THR A 40 -4.10 23.89 13.74
CA THR A 40 -3.09 22.85 13.46
C THR A 40 -2.04 23.34 12.47
N ILE A 41 -2.47 23.89 11.33
CA ILE A 41 -1.53 24.42 10.33
C ILE A 41 -0.73 25.59 10.89
N LYS A 42 -1.37 26.51 11.64
CA LYS A 42 -0.67 27.63 12.27
C LYS A 42 0.41 27.15 13.24
N GLN A 43 0.08 26.18 14.08
CA GLN A 43 1.02 25.59 15.03
C GLN A 43 2.18 24.89 14.32
N ASP A 44 1.88 24.05 13.31
CA ASP A 44 2.89 23.34 12.54
C ASP A 44 3.85 24.29 11.80
N LEU A 45 3.32 25.39 11.22
CA LEU A 45 4.13 26.42 10.59
C LEU A 45 5.06 27.10 11.60
N GLN A 46 4.56 27.46 12.80
CA GLN A 46 5.36 28.07 13.85
C GLN A 46 6.47 27.13 14.34
N GLN A 47 6.17 25.85 14.54
CA GLN A 47 7.17 24.84 14.90
C GLN A 47 8.22 24.67 13.82
N CYS A 48 7.79 24.65 12.55
CA CYS A 48 8.74 24.54 11.43
C CYS A 48 9.66 25.77 11.33
N VAL A 49 9.14 26.98 11.56
CA VAL A 49 9.94 28.21 11.63
C VAL A 49 10.97 28.13 12.74
N THR A 50 10.57 27.71 13.95
CA THR A 50 11.46 27.60 15.11
C THR A 50 12.59 26.57 14.86
N ASN A 51 12.31 25.50 14.15
CA ASN A 51 13.26 24.41 13.90
C ASN A 51 14.02 24.55 12.55
N ASP A 52 13.86 25.64 11.81
CA ASP A 52 14.38 25.87 10.45
C ASP A 52 14.06 24.72 9.48
N MET A 53 12.85 24.19 9.57
CA MET A 53 12.35 23.09 8.74
C MET A 53 11.21 23.57 7.83
N PHE A 54 10.94 22.82 6.75
CA PHE A 54 9.79 23.05 5.89
C PHE A 54 8.62 22.17 6.31
N ILE A 55 7.41 22.72 6.27
CA ILE A 55 6.19 21.92 6.47
C ILE A 55 6.02 20.95 5.28
N THR A 56 5.84 19.68 5.57
CA THR A 56 5.66 18.63 4.55
C THR A 56 4.30 17.95 4.64
N LYS A 57 3.62 18.10 5.74
CA LYS A 57 2.29 17.55 6.01
C LYS A 57 1.36 18.68 6.42
N PHE A 58 0.24 18.80 5.73
CA PHE A 58 -0.84 19.71 6.08
C PHE A 58 -1.98 18.91 6.68
N VAL A 59 -2.44 19.32 7.86
CA VAL A 59 -3.57 18.69 8.55
C VAL A 59 -4.66 19.72 8.76
N LEU A 60 -5.80 19.54 8.10
CA LEU A 60 -7.00 20.33 8.34
C LEU A 60 -7.99 19.51 9.15
N THR A 61 -8.32 20.02 10.31
CA THR A 61 -9.36 19.47 11.16
C THR A 61 -10.37 20.54 11.50
N ASN A 62 -11.60 20.15 11.80
CA ASN A 62 -12.56 21.09 12.35
C ASN A 62 -12.09 21.56 13.72
N VAL A 63 -12.37 22.82 14.01
CA VAL A 63 -12.12 23.37 15.36
C VAL A 63 -13.32 22.98 16.22
N GLU A 64 -13.09 22.17 17.25
CA GLU A 64 -14.08 21.97 18.30
C GLU A 64 -14.27 23.29 19.07
N SER A 65 -15.03 24.21 18.50
CA SER A 65 -15.30 25.46 19.17
C SER A 65 -16.52 25.33 20.07
N LEU A 66 -16.34 25.53 21.33
CA LEU A 66 -17.39 25.73 22.33
C LEU A 66 -18.14 27.03 22.12
N SER A 67 -17.71 27.92 21.21
CA SER A 67 -18.33 29.21 20.95
C SER A 67 -19.04 29.24 19.59
N ARG A 68 -20.32 29.65 19.61
CA ARG A 68 -21.19 29.74 18.42
C ARG A 68 -20.75 30.76 17.36
N ASN A 69 -19.70 31.56 17.62
CA ASN A 69 -19.25 32.68 16.78
C ASN A 69 -17.94 32.44 16.02
N VAL A 70 -17.43 31.20 15.94
CA VAL A 70 -16.20 30.92 15.22
C VAL A 70 -16.54 30.42 13.80
N HIS A 71 -15.96 31.08 12.80
CA HIS A 71 -16.09 30.65 11.41
C HIS A 71 -15.52 29.23 11.24
N PRO A 72 -16.10 28.41 10.35
CA PRO A 72 -15.57 27.08 10.06
C PRO A 72 -14.22 27.17 9.33
N VAL A 73 -13.44 26.09 9.39
CA VAL A 73 -12.24 25.94 8.59
C VAL A 73 -12.63 25.39 7.22
N TYR A 74 -12.22 26.07 6.14
CA TYR A 74 -12.43 25.64 4.76
C TYR A 74 -11.14 25.18 4.10
N LEU A 75 -11.23 24.28 3.13
CA LEU A 75 -10.10 23.74 2.37
C LEU A 75 -9.54 24.77 1.37
N THR A 76 -10.41 25.46 0.66
CA THR A 76 -10.06 26.36 -0.45
C THR A 76 -8.99 27.41 -0.09
N PRO A 77 -8.96 28.10 1.07
CA PRO A 77 -7.90 29.03 1.44
C PRO A 77 -6.52 28.41 1.42
N LEU A 78 -6.39 27.19 1.94
CA LEU A 78 -5.10 26.46 1.93
C LEU A 78 -4.66 26.12 0.51
N LEU A 79 -5.56 25.59 -0.32
CA LEU A 79 -5.24 25.23 -1.71
C LEU A 79 -4.79 26.46 -2.52
N ARG A 80 -5.46 27.59 -2.34
CA ARG A 80 -5.06 28.87 -2.97
C ARG A 80 -3.68 29.30 -2.50
N THR A 81 -3.40 29.24 -1.20
CA THR A 81 -2.09 29.58 -0.65
C THR A 81 -0.98 28.72 -1.22
N ILE A 82 -1.18 27.40 -1.27
CA ILE A 82 -0.22 26.46 -1.86
C ILE A 82 0.09 26.83 -3.33
N ARG A 83 -0.94 27.23 -4.10
CA ARG A 83 -0.79 27.64 -5.51
C ARG A 83 -0.10 28.99 -5.65
N ASP A 84 -0.53 30.02 -4.92
CA ASP A 84 -0.03 31.39 -5.05
C ASP A 84 1.42 31.49 -4.59
N GLU A 85 1.77 30.84 -3.48
CA GLU A 85 3.14 30.76 -2.99
C GLU A 85 3.98 29.68 -3.70
N ARG A 86 3.38 28.93 -4.64
CA ARG A 86 4.03 27.81 -5.34
C ARG A 86 4.77 26.88 -4.40
N TYR A 87 4.12 26.53 -3.27
CA TYR A 87 4.74 25.77 -2.21
C TYR A 87 4.93 24.28 -2.60
N ARG A 88 6.14 23.90 -2.92
CA ARG A 88 6.50 22.57 -3.48
C ARG A 88 7.14 21.63 -2.47
N ARG A 89 6.94 21.86 -1.18
CA ARG A 89 7.48 20.99 -0.11
C ARG A 89 6.43 20.08 0.52
N GLY A 90 5.13 20.37 0.34
CA GLY A 90 4.02 19.55 0.81
C GLY A 90 4.03 18.17 0.18
N LYS A 91 3.97 17.12 1.01
CA LYS A 91 3.93 15.71 0.59
C LYS A 91 2.63 15.03 0.99
N GLU A 92 2.04 15.47 2.08
CA GLU A 92 0.85 14.87 2.66
C GLU A 92 -0.20 15.94 2.90
N LEU A 93 -1.44 15.65 2.56
CA LEU A 93 -2.61 16.45 2.85
C LEU A 93 -3.65 15.57 3.55
N CYS A 94 -3.96 15.91 4.78
CA CYS A 94 -4.95 15.23 5.61
C CYS A 94 -6.11 16.19 5.89
N ILE A 95 -7.33 15.79 5.54
CA ILE A 95 -8.56 16.57 5.68
C ILE A 95 -9.54 15.72 6.50
N CYS A 96 -9.89 16.16 7.69
CA CYS A 96 -10.71 15.38 8.60
C CYS A 96 -11.84 16.23 9.19
N GLY A 97 -13.08 15.82 8.96
CA GLY A 97 -14.26 16.37 9.63
C GLY A 97 -14.55 17.86 9.36
N ILE A 98 -13.98 18.47 8.31
CA ILE A 98 -14.36 19.83 7.87
C ILE A 98 -15.48 19.75 6.83
N ASN A 99 -16.22 20.80 6.62
CA ASN A 99 -17.23 20.85 5.56
C ASN A 99 -16.54 20.91 4.19
N LEU A 100 -16.76 19.90 3.36
CA LEU A 100 -16.29 19.81 1.98
C LEU A 100 -17.47 19.95 1.00
N TYR A 101 -17.29 20.79 0.02
CA TYR A 101 -18.22 20.97 -1.08
C TYR A 101 -17.62 20.40 -2.37
N PRO A 102 -18.44 20.06 -3.39
CA PRO A 102 -17.94 19.56 -4.68
C PRO A 102 -16.88 20.49 -5.29
N GLN A 103 -17.04 21.81 -5.11
CA GLN A 103 -16.05 22.79 -5.57
C GLN A 103 -14.69 22.66 -4.89
N ASP A 104 -14.64 22.26 -3.61
CA ASP A 104 -13.38 22.03 -2.90
C ASP A 104 -12.66 20.81 -3.49
N ILE A 105 -13.39 19.75 -3.80
CA ILE A 105 -12.84 18.55 -4.47
C ILE A 105 -12.35 18.90 -5.88
N ALA A 106 -13.07 19.75 -6.62
CA ALA A 106 -12.60 20.24 -7.93
C ALA A 106 -11.27 21.00 -7.81
N ASN A 107 -11.16 21.92 -6.86
CA ASN A 107 -9.95 22.69 -6.61
C ASN A 107 -8.78 21.79 -6.16
N LEU A 108 -9.08 20.79 -5.33
CA LEU A 108 -8.11 19.77 -4.91
C LEU A 108 -7.64 18.94 -6.10
N ALA A 109 -8.54 18.46 -6.95
CA ALA A 109 -8.22 17.70 -8.14
C ALA A 109 -7.30 18.50 -9.09
N ILE A 110 -7.59 19.78 -9.32
CA ILE A 110 -6.74 20.68 -10.12
C ILE A 110 -5.33 20.80 -9.52
N LEU A 111 -5.22 20.86 -8.18
CA LEU A 111 -3.92 20.90 -7.50
C LEU A 111 -3.12 19.60 -7.66
N LEU A 112 -3.80 18.45 -7.67
CA LEU A 112 -3.19 17.13 -7.80
C LEU A 112 -2.77 16.81 -9.23
N GLU A 113 -3.46 17.33 -10.22
CA GLU A 113 -3.13 17.15 -11.62
C GLU A 113 -1.76 17.75 -11.94
N LEU A 114 -0.98 17.05 -12.74
CA LEU A 114 0.32 17.54 -13.23
C LEU A 114 0.15 18.51 -14.38
N ASP A 115 -1.01 19.14 -14.51
CA ASP A 115 -1.28 20.07 -15.58
C ASP A 115 -0.59 21.41 -15.33
N GLY A 116 0.17 21.84 -16.32
CA GLY A 116 0.81 23.13 -16.34
C GLY A 116 2.24 23.16 -15.76
N ARG A 117 2.66 24.37 -15.36
CA ARG A 117 4.06 24.72 -15.08
C ARG A 117 4.55 24.32 -13.68
N THR A 118 3.67 23.93 -12.77
CA THR A 118 4.02 23.65 -11.39
C THR A 118 3.48 22.29 -10.96
N ILE A 119 4.39 21.41 -10.61
CA ILE A 119 4.08 20.06 -10.13
C ILE A 119 4.17 20.07 -8.60
N TYR A 120 3.06 19.75 -7.93
CA TYR A 120 3.01 19.60 -6.49
C TYR A 120 3.31 18.15 -6.10
N PRO A 121 4.25 17.91 -5.17
CA PRO A 121 4.76 16.56 -4.90
C PRO A 121 3.94 15.81 -3.85
N PHE A 122 2.62 16.01 -3.80
CA PHE A 122 1.76 15.26 -2.89
C PHE A 122 1.82 13.77 -3.21
N SER A 123 2.17 12.98 -2.23
CA SER A 123 2.27 11.52 -2.30
C SER A 123 1.19 10.82 -1.47
N LYS A 124 0.62 11.52 -0.49
CA LYS A 124 -0.48 11.01 0.34
C LYS A 124 -1.60 12.04 0.40
N LEU A 125 -2.82 11.57 0.12
CA LEU A 125 -4.08 12.27 0.36
C LEU A 125 -4.94 11.46 1.30
N GLU A 126 -5.47 12.12 2.31
CA GLU A 126 -6.37 11.54 3.30
C GLU A 126 -7.57 12.48 3.46
N ILE A 127 -8.77 11.98 3.15
CA ILE A 127 -10.05 12.68 3.32
C ILE A 127 -10.92 11.74 4.14
N THR A 128 -11.17 12.09 5.39
CA THR A 128 -11.87 11.20 6.32
C THR A 128 -13.04 11.90 7.00
N HIS A 129 -14.08 11.11 7.32
CA HIS A 129 -15.30 11.62 7.97
C HIS A 129 -16.07 12.65 7.10
N HIS A 130 -16.20 12.34 5.81
CA HIS A 130 -16.96 13.14 4.84
C HIS A 130 -17.93 12.28 4.05
N VAL A 131 -19.05 12.86 3.66
CA VAL A 131 -19.93 12.27 2.63
C VAL A 131 -19.51 12.84 1.28
N LEU A 132 -18.85 12.03 0.47
CA LEU A 132 -18.46 12.39 -0.89
C LEU A 132 -19.53 11.95 -1.88
N ASP A 133 -20.03 12.87 -2.69
CA ASP A 133 -21.02 12.58 -3.72
C ASP A 133 -20.37 11.92 -4.97
N LEU A 134 -21.22 11.39 -5.85
CA LEU A 134 -20.78 10.72 -7.07
C LEU A 134 -19.89 11.60 -7.95
N TRP A 135 -20.23 12.86 -8.10
CA TRP A 135 -19.48 13.79 -8.91
C TRP A 135 -18.09 14.07 -8.32
N SER A 136 -18.02 14.26 -7.01
CA SER A 136 -16.75 14.47 -6.29
C SER A 136 -15.82 13.25 -6.43
N MET A 137 -16.37 12.03 -6.31
CA MET A 137 -15.60 10.80 -6.47
C MET A 137 -15.10 10.62 -7.91
N GLU A 138 -15.95 10.87 -8.90
CA GLU A 138 -15.54 10.84 -10.31
C GLU A 138 -14.47 11.88 -10.61
N ARG A 139 -14.66 13.12 -10.15
CA ARG A 139 -13.69 14.20 -10.35
C ARG A 139 -12.33 13.90 -9.72
N LEU A 140 -12.34 13.31 -8.52
CA LEU A 140 -11.12 12.85 -7.87
C LEU A 140 -10.47 11.72 -8.66
N GLY A 141 -11.24 10.70 -9.07
CA GLY A 141 -10.79 9.57 -9.88
C GLY A 141 -10.07 10.02 -11.16
N MET A 142 -10.66 10.99 -11.88
CA MET A 142 -10.06 11.58 -13.08
C MET A 142 -8.72 12.27 -12.85
N ALA A 143 -8.48 12.81 -11.66
CA ALA A 143 -7.22 13.47 -11.32
C ALA A 143 -6.09 12.49 -10.94
N LEU A 144 -6.42 11.30 -10.45
CA LEU A 144 -5.44 10.34 -9.92
C LEU A 144 -4.38 9.91 -10.94
N PRO A 145 -4.69 9.62 -12.22
CA PRO A 145 -3.69 9.23 -13.21
C PRO A 145 -2.61 10.29 -13.42
N TYR A 146 -2.98 11.55 -13.31
CA TYR A 146 -2.09 12.69 -13.50
C TYR A 146 -1.36 13.10 -12.21
N SER A 147 -1.83 12.62 -11.05
CA SER A 147 -1.24 12.93 -9.75
C SER A 147 0.06 12.16 -9.48
N ARG A 148 0.71 12.50 -8.35
CA ARG A 148 1.85 11.75 -7.79
C ARG A 148 1.47 10.94 -6.55
N LEU A 149 0.18 10.78 -6.31
CA LEU A 149 -0.29 10.05 -5.14
C LEU A 149 0.15 8.59 -5.20
N SER A 150 0.71 8.14 -4.10
CA SER A 150 1.00 6.73 -3.83
C SER A 150 0.09 6.15 -2.75
N SER A 151 -0.62 7.02 -2.02
CA SER A 151 -1.58 6.62 -0.98
C SER A 151 -2.81 7.53 -1.02
N LEU A 152 -3.98 6.91 -1.09
CA LEU A 152 -5.29 7.54 -0.99
C LEU A 152 -6.07 6.88 0.15
N VAL A 153 -6.53 7.67 1.10
CA VAL A 153 -7.32 7.24 2.26
C VAL A 153 -8.63 8.03 2.26
N LEU A 154 -9.75 7.33 2.16
CA LEU A 154 -11.11 7.90 2.14
C LEU A 154 -11.99 7.29 3.23
N ASP A 155 -11.40 6.92 4.36
CA ASP A 155 -12.09 6.22 5.44
C ASP A 155 -13.23 7.06 6.03
N TYR A 156 -14.30 6.38 6.44
CA TYR A 156 -15.52 7.00 6.99
C TYR A 156 -16.23 7.97 6.03
N SER A 157 -16.09 7.74 4.71
CA SER A 157 -16.66 8.65 3.70
C SER A 157 -18.06 8.25 3.22
N LYS A 158 -18.63 7.14 3.70
CA LYS A 158 -19.98 6.64 3.39
C LYS A 158 -20.38 6.79 1.91
N CYS A 159 -19.47 6.42 1.03
CA CYS A 159 -19.64 6.67 -0.39
C CYS A 159 -20.44 5.57 -1.12
N GLY A 160 -20.44 4.33 -0.58
CA GLY A 160 -21.15 3.20 -1.15
C GLY A 160 -20.60 2.68 -2.49
N ASP A 161 -21.21 1.64 -3.03
CA ASP A 161 -20.73 0.93 -4.23
C ASP A 161 -20.58 1.82 -5.46
N ASN A 162 -21.59 2.68 -5.71
CA ASN A 162 -21.59 3.53 -6.90
C ASN A 162 -20.45 4.56 -6.91
N CYS A 163 -20.11 5.10 -5.75
CA CYS A 163 -19.02 6.05 -5.62
C CYS A 163 -17.66 5.38 -5.88
N VAL A 164 -17.47 4.15 -5.40
CA VAL A 164 -16.24 3.39 -5.65
C VAL A 164 -16.08 3.12 -7.13
N SER A 165 -17.15 2.72 -7.83
CA SER A 165 -17.10 2.54 -9.28
C SER A 165 -16.61 3.80 -10.00
N ARG A 166 -17.17 4.98 -9.64
CA ARG A 166 -16.74 6.25 -10.24
C ARG A 166 -15.30 6.63 -9.95
N LEU A 167 -14.82 6.35 -8.75
CA LEU A 167 -13.41 6.57 -8.39
C LEU A 167 -12.48 5.68 -9.22
N THR A 168 -12.87 4.41 -9.42
CA THR A 168 -12.01 3.41 -10.07
C THR A 168 -11.95 3.59 -11.58
N ASP A 169 -12.99 4.14 -12.22
CA ASP A 169 -13.00 4.40 -13.68
C ASP A 169 -11.79 5.25 -14.13
N GLY A 170 -11.28 6.15 -13.27
CA GLY A 170 -10.09 6.96 -13.54
C GLY A 170 -8.76 6.27 -13.25
N LEU A 171 -8.75 5.08 -12.66
CA LEU A 171 -7.52 4.42 -12.19
C LEU A 171 -6.98 3.33 -13.11
N ASP A 172 -7.63 3.06 -14.24
CA ASP A 172 -7.17 2.02 -15.17
C ASP A 172 -5.69 2.20 -15.54
N GLY A 173 -4.93 1.13 -15.42
CA GLY A 173 -3.49 1.11 -15.69
C GLY A 173 -2.63 2.01 -14.77
N ASN A 174 -3.17 2.52 -13.66
CA ASN A 174 -2.41 3.36 -12.74
C ASN A 174 -1.29 2.57 -12.05
N ARG A 175 -0.05 3.07 -12.16
CA ARG A 175 1.15 2.45 -11.59
C ARG A 175 1.80 3.29 -10.47
N LYS A 176 1.11 4.28 -9.95
CA LYS A 176 1.64 5.18 -8.91
C LYS A 176 0.96 4.96 -7.57
N LEU A 177 -0.37 4.72 -7.59
CA LEU A 177 -1.14 4.46 -6.39
C LEU A 177 -0.84 3.04 -5.91
N LEU A 178 -0.30 2.94 -4.70
CA LEU A 178 0.08 1.68 -4.06
C LEU A 178 -0.83 1.32 -2.90
N THR A 179 -1.46 2.33 -2.30
CA THR A 179 -2.32 2.15 -1.12
C THR A 179 -3.67 2.81 -1.36
N LEU A 180 -4.73 2.05 -1.19
CA LEU A 180 -6.11 2.52 -1.17
C LEU A 180 -6.77 2.07 0.13
N SER A 181 -7.31 3.03 0.88
CA SER A 181 -8.08 2.76 2.10
C SER A 181 -9.49 3.32 1.93
N LEU A 182 -10.48 2.45 2.13
CA LEU A 182 -11.91 2.69 2.05
C LEU A 182 -12.62 2.05 3.26
N CYS A 183 -12.03 2.20 4.45
CA CYS A 183 -12.62 1.63 5.66
C CYS A 183 -13.89 2.42 6.05
N TYR A 184 -14.93 1.70 6.50
CA TYR A 184 -16.20 2.29 6.95
C TYR A 184 -16.86 3.22 5.90
N CYS A 185 -16.89 2.75 4.64
CA CYS A 185 -17.41 3.51 3.50
C CYS A 185 -18.78 3.05 2.99
N ASP A 186 -19.46 2.18 3.71
CA ASP A 186 -20.75 1.56 3.32
C ASP A 186 -20.67 0.77 2.00
N LEU A 187 -19.53 0.09 1.76
CA LEU A 187 -19.35 -0.74 0.57
C LEU A 187 -20.10 -2.04 0.72
N GLY A 188 -20.95 -2.34 -0.25
CA GLY A 188 -21.70 -3.59 -0.34
C GLY A 188 -21.02 -4.64 -1.23
N PRO A 189 -21.70 -5.77 -1.46
CA PRO A 189 -21.17 -6.88 -2.27
C PRO A 189 -20.78 -6.51 -3.71
N LYS A 190 -21.44 -5.51 -4.30
CA LYS A 190 -21.15 -5.06 -5.67
C LYS A 190 -19.76 -4.42 -5.82
N SER A 191 -19.21 -3.86 -4.74
CA SER A 191 -17.85 -3.31 -4.74
C SER A 191 -16.79 -4.38 -4.94
N GLY A 192 -17.06 -5.65 -4.62
CA GLY A 192 -16.09 -6.74 -4.71
C GLY A 192 -15.46 -6.85 -6.09
N LEU A 193 -16.29 -7.00 -7.12
CA LEU A 193 -15.82 -7.11 -8.50
C LEU A 193 -15.09 -5.85 -8.99
N THR A 194 -15.59 -4.67 -8.65
CA THR A 194 -14.96 -3.40 -9.01
C THR A 194 -13.56 -3.28 -8.41
N LEU A 195 -13.41 -3.62 -7.13
CA LEU A 195 -12.12 -3.59 -6.43
C LEU A 195 -11.17 -4.68 -6.93
N ALA A 196 -11.69 -5.86 -7.29
CA ALA A 196 -10.91 -6.93 -7.90
C ALA A 196 -10.30 -6.47 -9.23
N THR A 197 -11.11 -5.90 -10.10
CA THR A 197 -10.67 -5.33 -11.39
C THR A 197 -9.60 -4.27 -11.17
N LEU A 198 -9.79 -3.38 -10.22
CA LEU A 198 -8.82 -2.35 -9.87
C LEU A 198 -7.47 -2.94 -9.43
N VAL A 199 -7.47 -3.93 -8.54
CA VAL A 199 -6.23 -4.57 -8.05
C VAL A 199 -5.49 -5.29 -9.18
N VAL A 200 -6.21 -5.93 -10.09
CA VAL A 200 -5.61 -6.63 -11.24
C VAL A 200 -5.00 -5.65 -12.24
N GLN A 201 -5.62 -4.51 -12.48
CA GLN A 201 -5.22 -3.55 -13.52
C GLN A 201 -4.21 -2.49 -13.04
N THR A 202 -3.96 -2.38 -11.74
CA THR A 202 -3.14 -1.31 -11.16
C THR A 202 -1.95 -1.87 -10.37
N ALA A 203 -1.16 -0.97 -9.77
CA ALA A 203 -0.07 -1.33 -8.87
C ALA A 203 -0.48 -1.27 -7.39
N ILE A 204 -1.78 -1.28 -7.07
CA ILE A 204 -2.25 -1.28 -5.69
C ILE A 204 -1.83 -2.58 -5.02
N CYS A 205 -1.05 -2.45 -3.95
CA CYS A 205 -0.57 -3.57 -3.15
C CYS A 205 -1.09 -3.55 -1.70
N ASN A 206 -1.68 -2.44 -1.25
CA ASN A 206 -2.29 -2.36 0.07
C ASN A 206 -3.74 -1.90 -0.10
N LEU A 207 -4.67 -2.77 0.26
CA LEU A 207 -6.10 -2.53 0.19
C LEU A 207 -6.73 -2.70 1.57
N PHE A 208 -7.31 -1.62 2.10
CA PHE A 208 -7.93 -1.58 3.41
C PHE A 208 -9.42 -1.32 3.26
N LEU A 209 -10.24 -2.26 3.72
CA LEU A 209 -11.70 -2.29 3.53
C LEU A 209 -12.46 -2.60 4.82
N ASN A 210 -11.82 -2.43 5.99
CA ASN A 210 -12.44 -2.76 7.28
C ASN A 210 -13.75 -2.00 7.51
N GLY A 211 -14.70 -2.64 8.19
CA GLY A 211 -15.96 -2.00 8.60
C GLY A 211 -16.92 -1.70 7.45
N ASN A 212 -16.93 -2.52 6.40
CA ASN A 212 -17.86 -2.44 5.29
C ASN A 212 -18.87 -3.59 5.32
N HIS A 213 -19.66 -3.75 4.26
CA HIS A 213 -20.72 -4.76 4.14
C HIS A 213 -20.54 -5.62 2.89
N LEU A 214 -19.28 -6.01 2.60
CA LEU A 214 -18.98 -6.82 1.42
C LEU A 214 -19.67 -8.17 1.45
N GLN A 215 -19.88 -8.72 2.63
CA GLN A 215 -20.44 -10.07 2.84
C GLN A 215 -19.58 -11.15 2.13
N CYS A 216 -19.99 -12.40 2.19
CA CYS A 216 -19.27 -13.47 1.51
C CYS A 216 -19.18 -13.23 -0.01
N LEU A 217 -20.27 -12.80 -0.65
CA LEU A 217 -20.32 -12.65 -2.10
C LEU A 217 -19.32 -11.59 -2.60
N GLY A 218 -19.30 -10.41 -1.98
CA GLY A 218 -18.35 -9.37 -2.37
C GLY A 218 -16.89 -9.75 -2.08
N ALA A 219 -16.64 -10.46 -0.99
CA ALA A 219 -15.33 -10.97 -0.67
C ALA A 219 -14.85 -12.06 -1.65
N ILE A 220 -15.74 -12.95 -2.11
CA ILE A 220 -15.48 -13.95 -3.15
C ILE A 220 -15.12 -13.27 -4.46
N GLU A 221 -15.95 -12.33 -4.91
CA GLU A 221 -15.71 -11.59 -6.17
C GLU A 221 -14.39 -10.82 -6.14
N LEU A 222 -14.03 -10.26 -4.98
CA LEU A 222 -12.74 -9.60 -4.78
C LEU A 222 -11.57 -10.58 -4.89
N LEU A 223 -11.64 -11.72 -4.21
CA LEU A 223 -10.51 -12.64 -4.09
C LEU A 223 -10.31 -13.52 -5.31
N ARG A 224 -11.37 -13.90 -6.02
CA ARG A 224 -11.33 -14.88 -7.11
C ARG A 224 -10.25 -14.57 -8.15
N PRO A 225 -10.23 -13.41 -8.85
CA PRO A 225 -9.23 -13.16 -9.89
C PRO A 225 -7.81 -13.05 -9.32
N ILE A 226 -7.67 -12.61 -8.07
CA ILE A 226 -6.37 -12.50 -7.40
C ILE A 226 -5.82 -13.90 -7.07
N ALA A 227 -6.65 -14.78 -6.50
CA ALA A 227 -6.26 -16.14 -6.14
C ALA A 227 -5.94 -16.98 -7.38
N GLU A 228 -6.75 -16.89 -8.44
CA GLU A 228 -6.53 -17.59 -9.72
C GLU A 228 -5.21 -17.16 -10.37
N PHE A 229 -4.88 -15.87 -10.35
CA PHE A 229 -3.62 -15.37 -10.86
C PHE A 229 -2.42 -15.91 -10.07
N GLU A 230 -2.46 -15.81 -8.73
CA GLU A 230 -1.37 -16.31 -7.88
C GLU A 230 -1.19 -17.83 -7.99
N GLU A 231 -2.27 -18.58 -8.14
CA GLU A 231 -2.22 -20.00 -8.37
C GLU A 231 -1.55 -20.34 -9.70
N SER A 232 -1.90 -19.62 -10.77
CA SER A 232 -1.29 -19.79 -12.09
C SER A 232 0.22 -19.54 -12.06
N ILE A 233 0.66 -18.48 -11.38
CA ILE A 233 2.08 -18.17 -11.17
C ILE A 233 2.76 -19.26 -10.32
N GLY A 234 2.08 -19.73 -9.27
CA GLY A 234 2.58 -20.81 -8.41
C GLY A 234 2.84 -22.10 -9.20
N GLN A 235 1.94 -22.47 -10.09
CA GLN A 235 2.08 -23.64 -10.96
C GLN A 235 3.27 -23.48 -11.92
N VAL A 236 3.43 -22.32 -12.56
CA VAL A 236 4.56 -22.03 -13.45
C VAL A 236 5.89 -22.08 -12.70
N LYS A 237 5.96 -21.54 -11.49
CA LYS A 237 7.17 -21.60 -10.64
C LYS A 237 7.54 -23.05 -10.29
N LYS A 238 6.56 -23.87 -9.91
CA LYS A 238 6.77 -25.30 -9.58
C LYS A 238 7.25 -26.08 -10.81
N ALA A 239 6.65 -25.87 -11.98
CA ALA A 239 7.07 -26.50 -13.22
C ALA A 239 8.52 -26.13 -13.60
N ASN A 240 8.87 -24.83 -13.51
CA ASN A 240 10.23 -24.38 -13.78
C ASN A 240 11.27 -24.92 -12.77
N ALA A 241 10.89 -25.07 -11.50
CA ALA A 241 11.76 -25.69 -10.50
C ALA A 241 11.99 -27.18 -10.77
N GLN A 242 10.98 -27.91 -11.20
CA GLN A 242 11.12 -29.31 -11.62
C GLN A 242 12.04 -29.47 -12.84
N LEU A 243 11.85 -28.66 -13.87
CA LEU A 243 12.71 -28.67 -15.07
C LEU A 243 14.18 -28.37 -14.72
N SER A 244 14.42 -27.44 -13.80
CA SER A 244 15.77 -27.10 -13.35
C SER A 244 16.43 -28.24 -12.55
N LEU A 245 15.67 -28.98 -11.75
CA LEU A 245 16.14 -30.17 -11.02
C LEU A 245 16.44 -31.32 -11.98
N GLU A 246 15.61 -31.54 -12.99
CA GLU A 246 15.83 -32.57 -14.01
C GLU A 246 17.06 -32.25 -14.87
N ALA A 247 17.29 -30.97 -15.21
CA ALA A 247 18.50 -30.53 -15.90
C ALA A 247 19.75 -30.74 -15.06
N ALA A 248 19.71 -30.38 -13.76
CA ALA A 248 20.84 -30.60 -12.85
C ALA A 248 21.15 -32.08 -12.63
N ASN A 249 20.13 -32.95 -12.58
CA ASN A 249 20.32 -34.39 -12.48
C ASN A 249 20.93 -35.01 -13.77
N LYS A 250 20.51 -34.49 -14.95
CA LYS A 250 21.13 -34.93 -16.24
C LYS A 250 22.59 -34.50 -16.33
N ASP A 251 22.96 -33.31 -15.87
CA ASP A 251 24.37 -32.87 -15.83
C ASP A 251 25.19 -33.69 -14.83
N ALA A 252 24.61 -34.05 -13.67
CA ALA A 252 25.27 -34.95 -12.71
C ALA A 252 25.51 -36.34 -13.25
N ASP A 253 24.56 -36.92 -14.01
CA ASP A 253 24.71 -38.21 -14.68
C ASP A 253 25.73 -38.15 -15.81
N LEU A 254 25.85 -37.03 -16.54
CA LEU A 254 26.89 -36.85 -17.55
C LEU A 254 28.29 -36.77 -16.93
N HIS A 255 28.42 -36.03 -15.82
CA HIS A 255 29.71 -35.96 -15.10
C HIS A 255 30.12 -37.27 -14.45
N SER A 256 29.18 -38.11 -13.98
CA SER A 256 29.49 -39.43 -13.46
C SER A 256 29.95 -40.41 -14.57
N LYS A 257 29.41 -40.30 -15.78
CA LYS A 257 29.85 -41.09 -16.94
C LYS A 257 31.18 -40.63 -17.51
N VAL A 258 31.54 -39.35 -17.41
CA VAL A 258 32.85 -38.82 -17.86
C VAL A 258 33.95 -39.12 -16.84
N ALA A 259 33.64 -39.20 -15.54
CA ALA A 259 34.62 -39.56 -14.50
C ALA A 259 35.09 -41.04 -14.60
N ASN A 260 34.30 -41.92 -15.18
CA ASN A 260 34.65 -43.34 -15.37
C ASN A 260 35.46 -43.61 -16.65
N LEU A 261 35.74 -42.60 -17.48
CA LEU A 261 36.52 -42.75 -18.73
C LEU A 261 37.93 -42.17 -18.67
N ASN A 262 38.35 -41.53 -17.58
CA ASN A 262 39.67 -40.90 -17.46
C ASN A 262 40.58 -41.59 -16.40
N THR A 263 40.76 -42.88 -16.50
CA THR A 263 41.91 -43.57 -15.88
C THR A 263 42.78 -44.17 -17.00
N THR A 264 43.58 -43.33 -17.65
CA THR A 264 44.89 -43.69 -18.23
C THR A 264 45.40 -42.50 -19.05
N SER A 265 46.38 -41.80 -18.52
CA SER A 265 47.66 -41.44 -19.13
C SER A 265 48.21 -40.14 -18.56
N LYS A 266 49.30 -40.31 -17.82
CA LYS A 266 50.23 -39.25 -17.44
C LYS A 266 51.03 -38.83 -18.69
N THR A 267 51.19 -37.54 -18.92
CA THR A 267 52.48 -36.95 -19.37
C THR A 267 52.54 -35.45 -19.15
N ASN A 268 53.72 -35.00 -18.78
CA ASN A 268 54.27 -33.75 -18.33
C ASN A 268 54.00 -32.46 -19.14
N SER A 269 53.72 -31.39 -18.43
CA SER A 269 54.20 -29.96 -18.38
C SER A 269 54.84 -29.32 -19.65
N PRO A 270 55.07 -27.98 -19.77
CA PRO A 270 54.92 -26.87 -18.76
C PRO A 270 54.36 -25.53 -19.26
N THR A 271 54.06 -24.67 -18.27
CA THR A 271 54.19 -23.20 -18.21
C THR A 271 53.75 -22.30 -19.38
N THR A 272 52.78 -21.45 -19.16
CA THR A 272 52.89 -20.00 -19.42
C THR A 272 51.88 -19.20 -18.62
N MET A 273 52.38 -18.16 -17.95
CA MET A 273 51.64 -17.10 -17.29
C MET A 273 50.98 -16.24 -18.35
N GLU A 274 49.70 -15.87 -18.20
CA GLU A 274 49.20 -14.60 -18.70
C GLU A 274 47.88 -14.11 -18.03
N ASN A 275 48.06 -12.96 -17.45
CA ASN A 275 47.11 -11.83 -17.33
C ASN A 275 45.65 -12.04 -16.87
N ARG A 276 45.46 -11.93 -15.58
CA ARG A 276 44.19 -11.54 -14.98
C ARG A 276 43.84 -10.09 -15.26
N LYS A 277 43.11 -9.80 -16.34
CA LYS A 277 42.43 -8.52 -16.53
C LYS A 277 41.26 -8.39 -15.55
N LYS A 278 41.41 -7.51 -14.55
CA LYS A 278 40.35 -7.07 -13.65
C LYS A 278 39.23 -6.40 -14.47
N LYS A 279 38.12 -7.09 -14.71
CA LYS A 279 36.87 -6.47 -15.19
C LYS A 279 36.32 -5.58 -14.07
N LYS A 280 36.47 -4.28 -14.22
CA LYS A 280 35.73 -3.27 -13.45
C LYS A 280 34.23 -3.49 -13.67
N ARG A 281 33.51 -3.98 -12.66
CA ARG A 281 32.05 -3.99 -12.64
C ARG A 281 31.57 -2.54 -12.67
N LYS A 282 31.05 -2.08 -13.81
CA LYS A 282 30.21 -0.89 -13.88
C LYS A 282 28.97 -1.15 -13.04
N VAL A 283 28.85 -0.47 -11.90
CA VAL A 283 27.63 -0.40 -11.13
C VAL A 283 26.65 0.42 -11.99
N SER A 284 25.82 -0.25 -12.75
CA SER A 284 24.68 0.37 -13.42
C SER A 284 23.73 0.86 -12.31
N LYS A 285 23.50 2.16 -12.23
CA LYS A 285 22.40 2.73 -11.43
C LYS A 285 21.13 2.03 -11.89
N LYS A 286 20.56 1.15 -11.06
CA LYS A 286 19.24 0.58 -11.28
C LYS A 286 18.27 1.76 -11.33
N LYS A 287 17.81 2.14 -12.53
CA LYS A 287 16.60 2.96 -12.67
C LYS A 287 15.49 2.18 -11.97
N HIS A 288 14.86 2.76 -10.96
CA HIS A 288 13.66 2.18 -10.36
C HIS A 288 12.64 2.01 -11.49
N LYS A 289 12.45 0.79 -11.96
CA LYS A 289 11.34 0.45 -12.84
C LYS A 289 10.06 0.70 -12.05
N LYS A 290 9.09 1.35 -12.66
CA LYS A 290 7.74 1.43 -12.10
C LYS A 290 7.21 0.01 -11.95
N PRO A 291 6.50 -0.30 -10.86
CA PRO A 291 5.89 -1.61 -10.70
C PRO A 291 4.94 -1.89 -11.88
N ASP A 292 4.94 -3.10 -12.34
CA ASP A 292 4.00 -3.54 -13.38
C ASP A 292 2.56 -3.61 -12.77
N PRO A 293 1.49 -3.52 -13.56
CA PRO A 293 0.12 -3.73 -13.08
C PRO A 293 0.01 -5.09 -12.40
N GLY A 294 -0.88 -5.15 -11.36
CA GLY A 294 -1.02 -6.29 -10.46
C GLY A 294 -1.54 -7.58 -11.05
N PRO A 295 -2.08 -8.42 -10.19
CA PRO A 295 -2.30 -8.25 -8.74
C PRO A 295 -1.05 -8.51 -7.91
N TRP A 296 -0.57 -7.52 -7.18
CA TRP A 296 0.59 -7.62 -6.28
C TRP A 296 0.19 -7.34 -4.83
N LEU A 297 -0.90 -7.97 -4.37
CA LEU A 297 -1.50 -7.68 -3.09
C LEU A 297 -0.58 -8.12 -1.94
N ALA A 298 -0.09 -7.14 -1.16
CA ALA A 298 0.75 -7.35 0.01
C ALA A 298 -0.05 -7.28 1.31
N ARG A 299 -1.00 -6.36 1.41
CA ARG A 299 -1.89 -6.21 2.57
C ARG A 299 -3.33 -6.16 2.13
N LEU A 300 -4.14 -6.99 2.76
CA LEU A 300 -5.59 -7.04 2.55
C LEU A 300 -6.28 -7.01 3.91
N HIS A 301 -7.08 -5.98 4.16
CA HIS A 301 -7.86 -5.85 5.37
C HIS A 301 -9.35 -5.91 5.03
N LEU A 302 -10.01 -6.90 5.58
CA LEU A 302 -11.43 -7.21 5.42
C LEU A 302 -12.12 -7.39 6.78
N ALA A 303 -11.55 -6.84 7.87
CA ALA A 303 -12.16 -6.96 9.17
C ALA A 303 -13.56 -6.33 9.19
N ASP A 304 -14.47 -6.93 9.96
CA ASP A 304 -15.81 -6.39 10.18
C ASP A 304 -16.59 -6.13 8.86
N ASN A 305 -16.61 -7.14 7.96
CA ASN A 305 -17.28 -7.06 6.65
C ASN A 305 -18.51 -7.94 6.51
N ALA A 306 -19.06 -8.45 7.62
CA ALA A 306 -20.18 -9.36 7.62
C ALA A 306 -19.95 -10.64 6.78
N ILE A 307 -18.71 -11.13 6.72
CA ILE A 307 -18.37 -12.41 6.11
C ILE A 307 -18.76 -13.51 7.13
N ASP A 308 -19.95 -14.05 6.98
CA ASP A 308 -20.62 -14.87 7.98
C ASP A 308 -21.05 -16.22 7.43
N GLY A 309 -20.60 -17.30 8.06
CA GLY A 309 -20.96 -18.68 7.76
C GLY A 309 -22.02 -19.28 8.70
N ARG A 310 -22.63 -18.50 9.60
CA ARG A 310 -23.58 -19.02 10.61
C ARG A 310 -24.92 -19.47 10.05
N PHE A 311 -25.29 -18.99 8.86
CA PHE A 311 -26.56 -19.34 8.22
C PHE A 311 -26.35 -20.40 7.13
N ARG A 312 -27.24 -21.39 7.04
CA ARG A 312 -27.13 -22.47 6.04
C ARG A 312 -27.01 -21.94 4.59
N GLN A 313 -27.71 -20.87 4.26
CA GLN A 313 -27.65 -20.25 2.93
C GLN A 313 -26.29 -19.62 2.61
N THR A 314 -25.46 -19.35 3.62
CA THR A 314 -24.14 -18.76 3.47
C THR A 314 -22.99 -19.77 3.66
N GLU A 315 -23.31 -21.02 4.03
CA GLU A 315 -22.31 -22.05 4.29
C GLU A 315 -21.47 -22.40 3.06
N GLU A 316 -22.08 -22.44 1.90
CA GLU A 316 -21.40 -22.67 0.62
C GLU A 316 -20.51 -21.48 0.24
N ASN A 317 -21.01 -20.27 0.40
CA ASN A 317 -20.26 -19.05 0.13
C ASN A 317 -19.05 -18.90 1.07
N ILE A 318 -19.20 -19.18 2.37
CA ILE A 318 -18.06 -19.10 3.28
C ILE A 318 -16.99 -20.15 2.93
N ARG A 319 -17.41 -21.34 2.51
CA ARG A 319 -16.49 -22.38 2.06
C ARG A 319 -15.69 -21.92 0.85
N GLU A 320 -16.34 -21.33 -0.14
CA GLU A 320 -15.69 -20.78 -1.32
C GLU A 320 -14.75 -19.62 -0.97
N PHE A 321 -15.18 -18.67 -0.15
CA PHE A 321 -14.33 -17.58 0.36
C PHE A 321 -13.04 -18.14 1.00
N VAL A 322 -13.18 -19.14 1.87
CA VAL A 322 -12.04 -19.76 2.56
C VAL A 322 -11.14 -20.52 1.59
N GLN A 323 -11.68 -21.19 0.57
CA GLN A 323 -10.90 -21.83 -0.47
C GLN A 323 -10.03 -20.82 -1.23
N LEU A 324 -10.60 -19.71 -1.65
CA LEU A 324 -9.87 -18.64 -2.33
C LEU A 324 -8.80 -18.01 -1.42
N LEU A 325 -9.15 -17.71 -0.17
CA LEU A 325 -8.21 -17.17 0.79
C LEU A 325 -7.04 -18.12 1.08
N THR A 326 -7.31 -19.41 1.25
CA THR A 326 -6.27 -20.42 1.52
C THR A 326 -5.41 -20.68 0.29
N SER A 327 -5.98 -20.62 -0.94
CA SER A 327 -5.20 -20.65 -2.18
C SER A 327 -4.23 -19.44 -2.24
N LEU A 328 -4.71 -18.24 -1.92
CA LEU A 328 -3.88 -17.03 -1.86
C LEU A 328 -2.76 -17.17 -0.81
N ILE A 329 -3.06 -17.66 0.38
CA ILE A 329 -2.07 -17.91 1.45
C ILE A 329 -0.99 -18.89 1.00
N ARG A 330 -1.34 -19.94 0.25
CA ARG A 330 -0.38 -20.98 -0.22
C ARG A 330 0.49 -20.51 -1.38
N ASN A 331 -0.01 -19.64 -2.25
CA ASN A 331 0.63 -19.37 -3.54
C ASN A 331 1.28 -17.98 -3.66
N SER A 332 0.80 -16.96 -2.93
CA SER A 332 1.32 -15.60 -3.07
C SER A 332 2.63 -15.37 -2.31
N ASP A 333 3.69 -15.01 -3.01
CA ASP A 333 4.97 -14.59 -2.43
C ASP A 333 4.91 -13.14 -1.89
N HIS A 334 3.91 -12.38 -2.31
CA HIS A 334 3.79 -10.95 -2.03
C HIS A 334 2.95 -10.66 -0.80
N LEU A 335 2.03 -11.56 -0.45
CA LEU A 335 1.10 -11.38 0.65
C LEU A 335 1.83 -11.44 2.00
N VAL A 336 1.75 -10.34 2.73
CA VAL A 336 2.44 -10.13 4.03
C VAL A 336 1.44 -10.07 5.18
N GLU A 337 0.21 -9.59 4.91
CA GLU A 337 -0.76 -9.32 5.95
C GLU A 337 -2.18 -9.48 5.44
N VAL A 338 -2.99 -10.20 6.20
CA VAL A 338 -4.43 -10.35 5.99
C VAL A 338 -5.13 -10.12 7.32
N ASP A 339 -6.11 -9.23 7.32
CA ASP A 339 -6.96 -8.98 8.46
C ASP A 339 -8.39 -9.36 8.10
N ILE A 340 -8.94 -10.36 8.77
CA ILE A 340 -10.33 -10.82 8.65
C ILE A 340 -11.01 -10.85 10.02
N ASP A 341 -10.50 -10.06 10.97
CA ASP A 341 -11.09 -9.93 12.30
C ASP A 341 -12.56 -9.45 12.22
N GLY A 342 -13.34 -9.71 13.26
CA GLY A 342 -14.74 -9.29 13.28
C GLY A 342 -15.68 -10.06 12.33
N ASN A 343 -15.19 -11.07 11.57
CA ASN A 343 -16.00 -11.90 10.69
C ASN A 343 -16.26 -13.28 11.32
N ALA A 344 -17.46 -13.82 11.14
CA ALA A 344 -17.88 -15.10 11.75
C ALA A 344 -17.58 -16.29 10.84
N ILE A 345 -16.30 -16.58 10.63
CA ILE A 345 -15.85 -17.63 9.68
C ILE A 345 -16.03 -19.07 10.20
N GLY A 346 -16.11 -19.27 11.52
CA GLY A 346 -16.29 -20.58 12.16
C GLY A 346 -15.02 -21.43 12.29
N GLU A 347 -15.11 -22.49 13.09
CA GLU A 347 -13.98 -23.39 13.43
C GLU A 347 -13.39 -24.11 12.21
N GLN A 348 -14.24 -24.66 11.32
CA GLN A 348 -13.77 -25.41 10.16
C GLN A 348 -12.96 -24.54 9.20
N SER A 349 -13.39 -23.30 9.00
CA SER A 349 -12.67 -22.30 8.19
C SER A 349 -11.31 -21.97 8.82
N ALA A 350 -11.29 -21.81 10.14
CA ALA A 350 -10.06 -21.55 10.89
C ALA A 350 -9.06 -22.69 10.77
N ILE A 351 -9.52 -23.95 10.81
CA ILE A 351 -8.68 -25.13 10.59
C ILE A 351 -8.08 -25.10 9.18
N SER A 352 -8.88 -24.80 8.16
CA SER A 352 -8.40 -24.70 6.77
C SER A 352 -7.34 -23.61 6.59
N ILE A 353 -7.51 -22.46 7.24
CA ILE A 353 -6.50 -21.38 7.25
C ILE A 353 -5.22 -21.84 7.96
N LEU A 354 -5.34 -22.53 9.11
CA LEU A 354 -4.18 -23.07 9.83
C LEU A 354 -3.40 -24.07 8.98
N GLU A 355 -4.07 -24.94 8.23
CA GLU A 355 -3.44 -25.87 7.31
C GLU A 355 -2.67 -25.14 6.20
N ALA A 356 -3.29 -24.13 5.58
CA ALA A 356 -2.63 -23.30 4.58
C ALA A 356 -1.38 -22.59 5.10
N LEU A 357 -1.40 -22.12 6.36
CA LEU A 357 -0.23 -21.54 7.02
C LEU A 357 0.89 -22.55 7.26
N LYS A 358 0.54 -23.79 7.62
CA LYS A 358 1.50 -24.90 7.78
C LYS A 358 2.13 -25.27 6.44
N ASP A 359 1.33 -25.36 5.36
CA ASP A 359 1.80 -25.63 4.01
C ASP A 359 2.77 -24.54 3.54
N ARG A 360 2.38 -23.26 3.69
CA ARG A 360 3.22 -22.09 3.38
C ARG A 360 4.59 -22.16 4.08
N LYS A 361 4.60 -22.55 5.35
CA LYS A 361 5.83 -22.71 6.14
C LYS A 361 6.69 -23.90 5.68
N LYS A 362 6.05 -25.02 5.30
CA LYS A 362 6.72 -26.21 4.75
C LYS A 362 7.39 -25.86 3.42
N ASP A 363 6.73 -25.07 2.58
CA ASP A 363 7.24 -24.64 1.28
C ASP A 363 8.23 -23.46 1.38
N LYS A 364 8.59 -23.05 2.61
CA LYS A 364 9.54 -21.96 2.90
C LYS A 364 9.14 -20.62 2.28
N MET A 365 7.85 -20.39 2.09
CA MET A 365 7.30 -19.13 1.61
C MET A 365 7.54 -17.98 2.60
N PRO A 366 7.51 -16.71 2.15
CA PRO A 366 7.62 -15.56 3.03
C PRO A 366 6.58 -15.60 4.15
N HIS A 367 6.95 -15.05 5.30
CA HIS A 367 6.06 -14.97 6.46
C HIS A 367 4.84 -14.09 6.17
N ILE A 368 3.68 -14.51 6.65
CA ILE A 368 2.42 -13.77 6.58
C ILE A 368 1.87 -13.55 8.00
N ASN A 369 1.29 -12.37 8.24
CA ASN A 369 0.49 -12.08 9.43
C ASN A 369 -0.99 -12.24 9.09
N ILE A 370 -1.74 -12.96 9.91
CA ILE A 370 -3.21 -13.10 9.76
C ILE A 370 -3.86 -12.73 11.09
N GLU A 371 -4.77 -11.77 11.02
CA GLU A 371 -5.63 -11.38 12.13
C GLU A 371 -7.02 -11.99 11.93
N VAL A 372 -7.49 -12.70 12.93
CA VAL A 372 -8.77 -13.43 12.92
C VAL A 372 -9.48 -13.26 14.25
N THR A 373 -10.80 -13.27 14.23
CA THR A 373 -11.62 -13.28 15.43
C THR A 373 -11.45 -14.59 16.19
N PRO A 374 -11.40 -14.56 17.52
CA PRO A 374 -11.31 -15.76 18.36
C PRO A 374 -12.66 -16.54 18.44
N GLN A 375 -13.51 -16.52 17.42
CA GLN A 375 -14.74 -17.32 17.31
C GLN A 375 -14.43 -18.75 16.86
N MET A 376 -13.42 -19.34 17.45
CA MET A 376 -12.93 -20.68 17.22
C MET A 376 -12.40 -21.27 18.52
N SER A 377 -11.98 -22.52 18.53
CA SER A 377 -11.36 -23.11 19.71
C SER A 377 -10.08 -22.36 20.09
N SER A 378 -9.84 -22.22 21.38
CA SER A 378 -8.60 -21.58 21.88
C SER A 378 -7.34 -22.26 21.38
N MET A 379 -7.42 -23.54 21.04
CA MET A 379 -6.32 -24.31 20.48
C MET A 379 -6.02 -23.89 19.04
N THR A 380 -7.03 -23.84 18.18
CA THR A 380 -6.91 -23.40 16.77
C THR A 380 -6.42 -21.97 16.70
N PHE A 381 -6.99 -21.05 17.49
CA PHE A 381 -6.55 -19.66 17.54
C PHE A 381 -5.07 -19.52 17.92
N ARG A 382 -4.63 -20.23 18.99
CA ARG A 382 -3.23 -20.21 19.43
C ARG A 382 -2.28 -20.76 18.37
N GLU A 383 -2.66 -21.81 17.65
CA GLU A 383 -1.82 -22.38 16.60
C GLU A 383 -1.75 -21.47 15.37
N ILE A 384 -2.83 -20.77 14.97
CA ILE A 384 -2.78 -19.72 13.94
C ILE A 384 -1.79 -18.64 14.35
N PHE A 385 -1.96 -18.07 15.54
CA PHE A 385 -1.09 -17.02 16.06
C PHE A 385 0.40 -17.44 16.09
N LYS A 386 0.70 -18.68 16.52
CA LYS A 386 2.05 -19.24 16.55
C LYS A 386 2.67 -19.38 15.13
N ASN A 387 1.86 -19.69 14.13
CA ASN A 387 2.33 -19.81 12.75
C ASN A 387 2.46 -18.45 12.07
N CYS A 388 1.73 -17.42 12.52
CA CYS A 388 1.83 -16.03 12.10
C CYS A 388 2.91 -15.23 12.85
N SER A 389 3.38 -15.66 14.04
CA SER A 389 4.39 -14.94 14.78
C SER A 389 5.78 -15.15 14.17
N LYS A 390 6.50 -14.06 13.88
CA LYS A 390 7.94 -14.15 13.59
C LYS A 390 8.62 -14.77 14.80
N THR A 391 9.21 -15.96 14.64
CA THR A 391 10.06 -16.55 15.67
C THR A 391 11.13 -15.52 16.02
N ALA A 392 11.03 -14.86 17.16
CA ALA A 392 12.01 -13.94 17.66
C ALA A 392 13.37 -14.68 17.67
N LYS A 393 14.26 -14.32 16.74
CA LYS A 393 15.63 -14.83 16.76
C LYS A 393 16.17 -14.46 18.13
N LYS A 394 16.30 -15.45 19.05
CA LYS A 394 16.98 -15.29 20.35
C LYS A 394 18.31 -14.64 20.07
N ARG A 395 18.46 -13.34 20.31
CA ARG A 395 19.74 -12.66 20.36
C ARG A 395 20.55 -13.37 21.46
N LYS A 396 21.46 -14.26 21.07
CA LYS A 396 22.48 -14.77 21.95
C LYS A 396 23.23 -13.56 22.50
N LYS A 397 22.94 -13.19 23.76
CA LYS A 397 23.79 -12.28 24.51
C LYS A 397 25.19 -12.92 24.53
N LYS A 398 26.13 -12.37 23.76
CA LYS A 398 27.54 -12.65 23.98
C LYS A 398 27.84 -12.14 25.38
N LYS A 399 28.02 -13.05 26.33
CA LYS A 399 28.67 -12.76 27.60
C LYS A 399 30.13 -12.44 27.24
N THR A 400 30.47 -11.18 27.27
CA THR A 400 31.88 -10.76 27.40
C THR A 400 32.34 -11.14 28.79
N LYS A 401 33.33 -12.00 28.85
CA LYS A 401 34.17 -12.21 30.03
C LYS A 401 35.19 -11.09 30.09
#